data_bc0d4e1addd0b48345a324a32e2b6e5f
#
_entry.id   bc0d4e1addd0b48345a324a32e2b6e5f
#
_cell.length_a   1.000
_cell.length_b   1.000
_cell.length_c   1.000
_cell.angle_alpha   90.00
_cell.angle_beta   90.00
_cell.angle_gamma   90.00
#
_symmetry.space_group_name_H-M   'P 1'
#
loop_
_entity.id
_entity.type
_entity.pdbx_description
1 polymer ?
#
loop_
_entity_poly.entity_id
_entity_poly.type
_entity_poly.pdbx_seq_one_letter_code
_entity_poly.pdbx_strand_id
1 'polypeptide(L)'
;DQARTWFGNHPVIASCMGSPAHSIVVTDFQLRDSGFERMLVVAPKDTSKERAGRISQRLLELETYRLMALRGLPVAKLVGAQLGQAEKELADIIETLEHKGGNDQALLSRLVGLAAAVERLTAENAYRFSATAAYDKLVTERIAELRESPISGTQTIGDFMKRRLSPAMSTVASSAQRLASLSERISRASALLRTRVDIATEEQN
;
A
#
# COMPACT_ATOMS: atom_id res chain seq x y z
N ASP A 1 -20.55 12.40 -26.87
CA ASP A 1 -21.85 11.70 -26.79
C ASP A 1 -21.74 10.18 -26.68
N GLN A 2 -20.88 9.50 -27.48
CA GLN A 2 -20.73 8.04 -27.40
C GLN A 2 -20.24 7.53 -26.00
N ALA A 3 -19.35 8.26 -25.33
CA ALA A 3 -18.92 7.88 -23.99
C ALA A 3 -20.07 7.84 -22.98
N ARG A 4 -21.05 8.74 -23.08
CA ARG A 4 -22.25 8.73 -22.22
C ARG A 4 -23.09 7.48 -22.40
N THR A 5 -23.15 6.93 -23.60
CA THR A 5 -23.89 5.68 -23.87
C THR A 5 -23.28 4.49 -23.13
N TRP A 6 -21.95 4.47 -22.99
CA TRP A 6 -21.22 3.36 -22.36
C TRP A 6 -21.03 3.51 -20.85
N PHE A 7 -20.86 4.75 -20.39
CA PHE A 7 -20.48 5.06 -19.00
C PHE A 7 -21.57 5.82 -18.22
N GLY A 8 -22.66 6.20 -18.88
CA GLY A 8 -23.72 7.00 -18.26
C GLY A 8 -23.21 8.41 -17.90
N ASN A 9 -23.61 8.92 -16.74
CA ASN A 9 -23.19 10.24 -16.25
C ASN A 9 -21.92 10.19 -15.36
N HIS A 10 -21.23 9.05 -15.31
CA HIS A 10 -20.01 8.94 -14.52
C HIS A 10 -18.88 9.77 -15.17
N PRO A 11 -18.04 10.43 -14.36
CA PRO A 11 -16.83 11.05 -14.87
C PRO A 11 -15.94 10.00 -15.53
N VAL A 12 -15.56 10.23 -16.77
CA VAL A 12 -14.69 9.35 -17.53
C VAL A 12 -13.25 9.85 -17.50
N ILE A 13 -12.34 8.89 -17.56
CA ILE A 13 -10.91 9.07 -17.71
C ILE A 13 -10.58 8.69 -19.14
N ALA A 14 -9.82 9.51 -19.84
CA ALA A 14 -9.47 9.23 -21.22
C ALA A 14 -8.06 9.68 -21.53
N SER A 15 -7.32 8.84 -22.25
CA SER A 15 -5.95 9.10 -22.71
C SER A 15 -5.78 8.64 -24.14
N CYS A 16 -4.98 9.39 -24.91
CA CYS A 16 -4.39 8.84 -26.13
C CYS A 16 -3.23 7.91 -25.76
N MET A 17 -3.08 6.81 -26.47
CA MET A 17 -2.09 5.77 -26.24
C MET A 17 -1.09 5.69 -27.40
N GLY A 18 0.18 5.50 -27.04
CA GLY A 18 1.26 5.26 -28.01
C GLY A 18 1.90 6.54 -28.54
N SER A 19 2.97 6.35 -29.30
CA SER A 19 3.69 7.45 -29.95
C SER A 19 3.86 7.13 -31.45
N PRO A 20 3.34 7.97 -32.37
CA PRO A 20 2.40 9.05 -32.11
C PRO A 20 1.09 8.51 -31.53
N ALA A 21 0.25 9.40 -30.95
CA ALA A 21 -1.06 9.03 -30.40
C ALA A 21 -1.86 8.18 -31.40
N HIS A 22 -1.99 6.88 -31.09
CA HIS A 22 -2.56 5.91 -32.04
C HIS A 22 -4.00 5.54 -31.68
N SER A 23 -4.26 5.30 -30.40
CA SER A 23 -5.57 4.85 -29.91
C SER A 23 -6.02 5.74 -28.78
N ILE A 24 -7.32 5.75 -28.52
CA ILE A 24 -7.92 6.40 -27.36
C ILE A 24 -8.46 5.32 -26.45
N VAL A 25 -8.15 5.41 -25.16
CA VAL A 25 -8.75 4.57 -24.12
C VAL A 25 -9.64 5.43 -23.25
N VAL A 26 -10.85 4.95 -22.99
CA VAL A 26 -11.83 5.59 -22.11
C VAL A 26 -12.31 4.58 -21.08
N THR A 27 -12.31 4.96 -19.81
CA THR A 27 -12.83 4.15 -18.70
C THR A 27 -13.33 5.06 -17.58
N ASP A 28 -14.12 4.52 -16.66
CA ASP A 28 -14.47 5.18 -15.40
C ASP A 28 -13.95 4.45 -14.16
N PHE A 29 -13.24 3.33 -14.36
CA PHE A 29 -12.76 2.44 -13.29
C PHE A 29 -13.84 2.09 -12.26
N GLN A 30 -15.09 1.96 -12.70
CA GLN A 30 -16.23 1.61 -11.85
C GLN A 30 -16.63 0.15 -12.05
N LEU A 31 -16.64 -0.59 -10.96
CA LEU A 31 -17.22 -1.92 -10.93
C LEU A 31 -18.74 -1.81 -11.06
N ARG A 32 -19.30 -2.48 -12.04
CA ARG A 32 -20.75 -2.54 -12.30
C ARG A 32 -21.42 -3.65 -11.48
N ASP A 33 -22.73 -3.61 -11.37
CA ASP A 33 -23.52 -4.67 -10.72
C ASP A 33 -23.29 -6.06 -11.36
N SER A 34 -22.91 -6.06 -12.64
CA SER A 34 -22.50 -7.27 -13.37
C SER A 34 -21.18 -7.88 -12.88
N GLY A 35 -20.45 -7.23 -12.00
CA GLY A 35 -19.11 -7.65 -11.55
C GLY A 35 -17.97 -7.30 -12.52
N PHE A 36 -18.23 -6.50 -13.56
CA PHE A 36 -17.25 -6.11 -14.56
C PHE A 36 -17.04 -4.60 -14.60
N GLU A 37 -15.82 -4.19 -14.86
CA GLU A 37 -15.46 -2.83 -15.28
C GLU A 37 -15.52 -2.73 -16.81
N ARG A 38 -15.60 -1.51 -17.33
CA ARG A 38 -15.63 -1.25 -18.78
C ARG A 38 -14.44 -0.40 -19.18
N MET A 39 -13.77 -0.85 -20.25
CA MET A 39 -12.75 -0.08 -20.95
C MET A 39 -13.10 -0.04 -22.43
N LEU A 40 -13.23 1.16 -23.00
CA LEU A 40 -13.43 1.36 -24.40
C LEU A 40 -12.09 1.72 -25.05
N VAL A 41 -11.69 0.97 -26.05
CA VAL A 41 -10.50 1.24 -26.86
C VAL A 41 -10.95 1.61 -28.26
N VAL A 42 -10.64 2.82 -28.68
CA VAL A 42 -10.89 3.32 -30.04
C VAL A 42 -9.57 3.38 -30.76
N ALA A 43 -9.42 2.59 -31.83
CA ALA A 43 -8.22 2.52 -32.63
C ALA A 43 -8.53 2.72 -34.13
N PRO A 44 -7.56 3.17 -34.96
CA PRO A 44 -7.72 3.25 -36.42
C PRO A 44 -8.11 1.88 -37.02
N LYS A 45 -8.84 1.92 -38.14
CA LYS A 45 -9.33 0.68 -38.80
C LYS A 45 -8.20 -0.23 -39.30
N ASP A 46 -7.05 0.34 -39.63
CA ASP A 46 -5.85 -0.34 -40.13
C ASP A 46 -4.95 -0.84 -38.98
N THR A 47 -5.41 -0.76 -37.74
CA THR A 47 -4.64 -1.27 -36.59
C THR A 47 -4.43 -2.78 -36.73
N SER A 48 -3.15 -3.22 -36.69
CA SER A 48 -2.84 -4.65 -36.75
C SER A 48 -3.35 -5.38 -35.50
N LYS A 49 -3.64 -6.68 -35.64
CA LYS A 49 -4.13 -7.54 -34.55
C LYS A 49 -3.14 -7.59 -33.38
N GLU A 50 -1.84 -7.61 -33.69
CA GLU A 50 -0.77 -7.65 -32.70
C GLU A 50 -0.71 -6.34 -31.89
N ARG A 51 -0.95 -5.20 -32.54
CA ARG A 51 -0.98 -3.91 -31.86
C ARG A 51 -2.21 -3.77 -30.97
N ALA A 52 -3.37 -4.17 -31.48
CA ALA A 52 -4.60 -4.21 -30.71
C ALA A 52 -4.48 -5.16 -29.49
N GLY A 53 -3.90 -6.34 -29.70
CA GLY A 53 -3.63 -7.31 -28.63
C GLY A 53 -2.71 -6.73 -27.55
N ARG A 54 -1.61 -6.07 -27.91
CA ARG A 54 -0.71 -5.43 -26.94
C ARG A 54 -1.38 -4.33 -26.13
N ILE A 55 -2.21 -3.50 -26.75
CA ILE A 55 -2.96 -2.46 -26.01
C ILE A 55 -3.90 -3.10 -25.01
N SER A 56 -4.70 -4.07 -25.43
CA SER A 56 -5.64 -4.79 -24.57
C SER A 56 -4.93 -5.49 -23.41
N GLN A 57 -3.83 -6.19 -23.69
CA GLN A 57 -3.02 -6.86 -22.67
C GLN A 57 -2.52 -5.88 -21.61
N ARG A 58 -1.93 -4.75 -22.01
CA ARG A 58 -1.39 -3.74 -21.08
C ARG A 58 -2.47 -3.14 -20.18
N LEU A 59 -3.66 -2.91 -20.72
CA LEU A 59 -4.79 -2.39 -19.95
C LEU A 59 -5.30 -3.42 -18.95
N LEU A 60 -5.41 -4.70 -19.34
CA LEU A 60 -5.80 -5.79 -18.45
C LEU A 60 -4.76 -6.02 -17.36
N GLU A 61 -3.48 -5.98 -17.69
CA GLU A 61 -2.39 -6.08 -16.72
C GLU A 61 -2.41 -4.91 -15.74
N LEU A 62 -2.58 -3.68 -16.23
CA LEU A 62 -2.68 -2.48 -15.40
C LEU A 62 -3.80 -2.62 -14.37
N GLU A 63 -4.99 -3.03 -14.81
CA GLU A 63 -6.14 -3.19 -13.93
C GLU A 63 -5.93 -4.32 -12.92
N THR A 64 -5.41 -5.45 -13.37
CA THR A 64 -5.07 -6.59 -12.50
C THR A 64 -4.09 -6.16 -11.40
N TYR A 65 -3.00 -5.47 -11.77
CA TYR A 65 -2.00 -5.05 -10.80
C TYR A 65 -2.53 -3.98 -9.86
N ARG A 66 -3.36 -3.04 -10.34
CA ARG A 66 -4.07 -2.06 -9.50
C ARG A 66 -4.92 -2.75 -8.44
N LEU A 67 -5.74 -3.69 -8.82
CA LEU A 67 -6.61 -4.43 -7.90
C LEU A 67 -5.80 -5.25 -6.89
N MET A 68 -4.72 -5.89 -7.34
CA MET A 68 -3.83 -6.65 -6.45
C MET A 68 -3.11 -5.75 -5.46
N ALA A 69 -2.65 -4.57 -5.87
CA ALA A 69 -2.05 -3.58 -4.98
C ALA A 69 -3.06 -3.08 -3.93
N LEU A 70 -4.28 -2.77 -4.33
CA LEU A 70 -5.33 -2.27 -3.43
C LEU A 70 -5.70 -3.26 -2.32
N ARG A 71 -5.45 -4.57 -2.49
CA ARG A 71 -5.68 -5.58 -1.44
C ARG A 71 -4.81 -5.37 -0.19
N GLY A 72 -3.73 -4.61 -0.28
CA GLY A 72 -2.92 -4.24 0.89
C GLY A 72 -3.57 -3.21 1.81
N LEU A 73 -4.42 -2.34 1.27
CA LEU A 73 -4.99 -1.23 2.03
C LEU A 73 -5.89 -1.66 3.22
N PRO A 74 -6.83 -2.61 3.08
CA PRO A 74 -7.62 -3.09 4.21
C PRO A 74 -6.73 -3.68 5.30
N VAL A 75 -5.71 -4.46 4.92
CA VAL A 75 -4.75 -5.06 5.85
C VAL A 75 -3.97 -3.97 6.59
N ALA A 76 -3.45 -2.97 5.88
CA ALA A 76 -2.73 -1.85 6.49
C ALA A 76 -3.59 -1.05 7.50
N LYS A 77 -4.89 -0.90 7.23
CA LYS A 77 -5.82 -0.26 8.17
C LYS A 77 -5.99 -1.07 9.46
N LEU A 78 -6.13 -2.40 9.36
CA LEU A 78 -6.23 -3.29 10.53
C LEU A 78 -4.93 -3.29 11.33
N VAL A 79 -3.80 -3.44 10.66
CA VAL A 79 -2.46 -3.36 11.28
C VAL A 79 -2.25 -2.00 11.95
N GLY A 80 -2.70 -0.91 11.33
CA GLY A 80 -2.58 0.44 11.87
C GLY A 80 -3.24 0.62 13.23
N ALA A 81 -4.38 -0.02 13.46
CA ALA A 81 -5.06 0.00 14.78
C ALA A 81 -4.26 -0.75 15.85
N GLN A 82 -3.76 -1.94 15.52
CA GLN A 82 -2.92 -2.75 16.42
C GLN A 82 -1.57 -2.08 16.72
N LEU A 83 -0.95 -1.44 15.72
CA LEU A 83 0.24 -0.62 15.87
C LEU A 83 0.03 0.52 16.87
N GLY A 84 -1.10 1.23 16.75
CA GLY A 84 -1.41 2.32 17.68
C GLY A 84 -1.51 1.88 19.13
N GLN A 85 -2.00 0.66 19.38
CA GLN A 85 -2.04 0.06 20.73
C GLN A 85 -0.63 -0.31 21.21
N ALA A 86 0.16 -0.98 20.37
CA ALA A 86 1.52 -1.40 20.69
C ALA A 86 2.46 -0.19 20.93
N GLU A 87 2.31 0.87 20.16
CA GLU A 87 3.05 2.13 20.35
C GLU A 87 2.73 2.79 21.70
N LYS A 88 1.46 2.79 22.11
CA LYS A 88 1.04 3.31 23.43
C LYS A 88 1.59 2.45 24.56
N GLU A 89 1.53 1.14 24.42
CA GLU A 89 2.08 0.22 25.42
C GLU A 89 3.58 0.40 25.58
N LEU A 90 4.34 0.56 24.49
CA LEU A 90 5.76 0.86 24.57
C LEU A 90 6.03 2.20 25.26
N ALA A 91 5.23 3.22 24.98
CA ALA A 91 5.38 4.52 25.62
C ALA A 91 5.15 4.45 27.13
N ASP A 92 4.12 3.74 27.58
CA ASP A 92 3.82 3.50 29.00
C ASP A 92 4.93 2.72 29.72
N ILE A 93 5.49 1.69 29.06
CA ILE A 93 6.65 0.95 29.59
C ILE A 93 7.86 1.86 29.75
N ILE A 94 8.16 2.72 28.77
CA ILE A 94 9.29 3.65 28.82
C ILE A 94 9.08 4.68 29.93
N GLU A 95 7.89 5.27 30.06
CA GLU A 95 7.53 6.21 31.12
C GLU A 95 7.69 5.58 32.51
N THR A 96 7.21 4.35 32.68
CA THR A 96 7.40 3.60 33.95
C THR A 96 8.87 3.31 34.23
N LEU A 97 9.66 3.04 33.19
CA LEU A 97 11.10 2.78 33.31
C LEU A 97 11.87 4.05 33.78
N GLU A 98 11.44 5.23 33.38
CA GLU A 98 12.05 6.51 33.81
C GLU A 98 11.82 6.81 35.29
N HIS A 99 10.72 6.31 35.87
CA HIS A 99 10.42 6.48 37.28
C HIS A 99 11.17 5.46 38.13
N LYS A 100 12.00 5.93 39.06
CA LYS A 100 12.73 5.07 40.01
C LYS A 100 11.76 4.41 40.98
N GLY A 101 11.64 3.08 40.95
CA GLY A 101 10.79 2.31 41.88
C GLY A 101 9.84 1.30 41.23
N GLY A 102 9.91 1.12 39.90
CA GLY A 102 9.18 0.08 39.18
C GLY A 102 9.78 -1.32 39.38
N ASN A 103 8.94 -2.34 39.24
CA ASN A 103 9.41 -3.73 39.18
C ASN A 103 10.02 -4.01 37.77
N ASP A 104 11.32 -3.89 37.64
CA ASP A 104 12.04 -4.05 36.38
C ASP A 104 11.80 -5.44 35.73
N GLN A 105 11.60 -6.48 36.54
CA GLN A 105 11.26 -7.83 36.05
C GLN A 105 9.86 -7.88 35.40
N ALA A 106 8.89 -7.17 35.98
CA ALA A 106 7.55 -7.07 35.40
C ALA A 106 7.56 -6.26 34.09
N LEU A 107 8.34 -5.17 34.05
CA LEU A 107 8.51 -4.39 32.82
C LEU A 107 9.18 -5.21 31.72
N LEU A 108 10.20 -6.01 32.06
CA LEU A 108 10.86 -6.90 31.09
C LEU A 108 9.88 -7.94 30.53
N SER A 109 9.03 -8.54 31.38
CA SER A 109 8.00 -9.47 30.93
C SER A 109 6.98 -8.81 29.98
N ARG A 110 6.53 -7.59 30.28
CA ARG A 110 5.66 -6.82 29.39
C ARG A 110 6.34 -6.54 28.05
N LEU A 111 7.60 -6.13 28.07
CA LEU A 111 8.35 -5.80 26.86
C LEU A 111 8.57 -7.02 25.96
N VAL A 112 8.84 -8.21 26.57
CA VAL A 112 8.94 -9.49 25.83
C VAL A 112 7.59 -9.86 25.20
N GLY A 113 6.49 -9.70 25.92
CA GLY A 113 5.14 -9.91 25.38
C GLY A 113 4.83 -9.00 24.20
N LEU A 114 5.16 -7.70 24.34
CA LEU A 114 5.00 -6.71 23.27
C LEU A 114 5.88 -7.04 22.05
N ALA A 115 7.13 -7.43 22.26
CA ALA A 115 8.04 -7.86 21.20
C ALA A 115 7.46 -9.05 20.41
N ALA A 116 6.98 -10.08 21.12
CA ALA A 116 6.36 -11.25 20.50
C ALA A 116 5.09 -10.91 19.71
N ALA A 117 4.27 -9.97 20.19
CA ALA A 117 3.08 -9.50 19.50
C ALA A 117 3.42 -8.74 18.22
N VAL A 118 4.39 -7.83 18.26
CA VAL A 118 4.85 -7.04 17.10
C VAL A 118 5.52 -7.94 16.07
N GLU A 119 6.35 -8.92 16.49
CA GLU A 119 6.98 -9.87 15.58
C GLU A 119 5.95 -10.73 14.85
N ARG A 120 4.95 -11.24 15.56
CA ARG A 120 3.85 -11.99 14.94
C ARG A 120 3.09 -11.13 13.93
N LEU A 121 2.75 -9.89 14.29
CA LEU A 121 2.07 -8.95 13.39
C LEU A 121 2.89 -8.66 12.13
N THR A 122 4.22 -8.56 12.28
CA THR A 122 5.15 -8.39 11.17
C THR A 122 5.16 -9.61 10.26
N ALA A 123 5.34 -10.81 10.82
CA ALA A 123 5.41 -12.06 10.08
C ALA A 123 4.11 -12.34 9.29
N GLU A 124 2.95 -12.13 9.91
CA GLU A 124 1.63 -12.33 9.28
C GLU A 124 1.39 -11.41 8.09
N ASN A 125 1.97 -10.20 8.08
CA ASN A 125 1.67 -9.17 7.09
C ASN A 125 2.81 -8.88 6.10
N ALA A 126 4.03 -9.36 6.36
CA ALA A 126 5.22 -9.10 5.53
C ALA A 126 5.00 -9.44 4.06
N TYR A 127 4.45 -10.64 3.78
CA TYR A 127 4.16 -11.07 2.41
C TYR A 127 3.16 -10.12 1.72
N ARG A 128 2.09 -9.74 2.40
CA ARG A 128 1.06 -8.84 1.83
C ARG A 128 1.62 -7.46 1.51
N PHE A 129 2.41 -6.89 2.40
CA PHE A 129 3.01 -5.57 2.19
C PHE A 129 4.06 -5.59 1.08
N SER A 130 4.90 -6.61 1.04
CA SER A 130 5.87 -6.83 -0.03
C SER A 130 5.19 -7.01 -1.39
N ALA A 131 4.16 -7.85 -1.48
CA ALA A 131 3.38 -8.05 -2.70
C ALA A 131 2.70 -6.75 -3.16
N THR A 132 2.15 -5.97 -2.23
CA THR A 132 1.54 -4.66 -2.54
C THR A 132 2.55 -3.70 -3.18
N ALA A 133 3.75 -3.59 -2.61
CA ALA A 133 4.82 -2.76 -3.16
C ALA A 133 5.25 -3.22 -4.56
N ALA A 134 5.34 -4.53 -4.78
CA ALA A 134 5.67 -5.10 -6.09
C ALA A 134 4.59 -4.77 -7.14
N TYR A 135 3.31 -4.92 -6.80
CA TYR A 135 2.22 -4.59 -7.72
C TYR A 135 2.11 -3.09 -8.00
N ASP A 136 2.36 -2.23 -7.03
CA ASP A 136 2.39 -0.77 -7.24
C ASP A 136 3.49 -0.37 -8.22
N LYS A 137 4.66 -0.99 -8.11
CA LYS A 137 5.76 -0.82 -9.09
C LYS A 137 5.33 -1.25 -10.49
N LEU A 138 4.69 -2.42 -10.62
CA LEU A 138 4.18 -2.90 -11.92
C LEU A 138 3.12 -1.95 -12.50
N VAL A 139 2.23 -1.38 -11.70
CA VAL A 139 1.28 -0.35 -12.16
C VAL A 139 2.02 0.85 -12.75
N THR A 140 3.04 1.35 -12.05
CA THR A 140 3.85 2.48 -12.50
C THR A 140 4.55 2.17 -13.84
N GLU A 141 5.13 0.98 -13.96
CA GLU A 141 5.79 0.52 -15.21
C GLU A 141 4.77 0.40 -16.36
N ARG A 142 3.59 -0.17 -16.13
CA ARG A 142 2.55 -0.28 -17.17
C ARG A 142 2.03 1.07 -17.64
N ILE A 143 1.85 2.03 -16.73
CA ILE A 143 1.48 3.41 -17.10
C ILE A 143 2.54 4.03 -18.02
N ALA A 144 3.82 3.90 -17.68
CA ALA A 144 4.91 4.41 -18.50
C ALA A 144 4.93 3.77 -19.91
N GLU A 145 4.67 2.46 -20.01
CA GLU A 145 4.62 1.73 -21.28
C GLU A 145 3.43 2.10 -22.16
N LEU A 146 2.34 2.60 -21.59
CA LEU A 146 1.20 3.09 -22.36
C LEU A 146 1.56 4.31 -23.21
N ARG A 147 2.59 5.06 -22.82
CA ARG A 147 3.01 6.32 -23.48
C ARG A 147 1.81 7.21 -23.74
N GLU A 148 1.05 7.42 -22.65
CA GLU A 148 -0.18 8.20 -22.73
C GLU A 148 0.08 9.68 -22.99
N SER A 149 -0.85 10.30 -23.66
CA SER A 149 -0.93 11.76 -23.79
C SER A 149 -2.34 12.25 -23.46
N PRO A 150 -2.44 13.47 -22.88
CA PRO A 150 -3.71 13.98 -22.39
C PRO A 150 -4.67 14.32 -23.53
N ILE A 151 -5.96 14.17 -23.26
CA ILE A 151 -7.06 14.67 -24.08
C ILE A 151 -7.66 15.85 -23.34
N SER A 152 -7.83 16.98 -24.04
CA SER A 152 -8.38 18.19 -23.43
C SER A 152 -9.71 17.94 -22.73
N GLY A 153 -9.82 18.42 -21.48
CA GLY A 153 -11.02 18.27 -20.67
C GLY A 153 -11.19 16.93 -19.99
N THR A 154 -10.21 16.01 -20.11
CA THR A 154 -10.24 14.70 -19.41
C THR A 154 -9.01 14.50 -18.56
N GLN A 155 -9.11 13.64 -17.54
CA GLN A 155 -7.99 13.17 -16.74
C GLN A 155 -7.34 11.98 -17.43
N THR A 156 -6.01 11.87 -17.39
CA THR A 156 -5.29 10.71 -17.90
C THR A 156 -5.39 9.53 -16.92
N ILE A 157 -5.08 8.32 -17.40
CA ILE A 157 -5.02 7.12 -16.54
C ILE A 157 -3.95 7.31 -15.46
N GLY A 158 -2.77 7.81 -15.81
CA GLY A 158 -1.68 8.05 -14.85
C GLY A 158 -2.05 9.08 -13.79
N ASP A 159 -2.72 10.17 -14.17
CA ASP A 159 -3.20 11.15 -13.20
C ASP A 159 -4.25 10.57 -12.26
N PHE A 160 -5.14 9.73 -12.77
CA PHE A 160 -6.11 9.02 -11.96
C PHE A 160 -5.41 8.11 -10.94
N MET A 161 -4.45 7.29 -11.39
CA MET A 161 -3.68 6.41 -10.50
C MET A 161 -2.94 7.20 -9.43
N LYS A 162 -2.30 8.30 -9.81
CA LYS A 162 -1.60 9.19 -8.90
C LYS A 162 -2.51 9.74 -7.78
N ARG A 163 -3.75 10.07 -8.12
CA ARG A 163 -4.70 10.64 -7.16
C ARG A 163 -5.42 9.59 -6.31
N ARG A 164 -5.65 8.40 -6.83
CA ARG A 164 -6.49 7.37 -6.19
C ARG A 164 -5.70 6.21 -5.60
N LEU A 165 -4.66 5.73 -6.31
CA LEU A 165 -3.87 4.59 -5.87
C LEU A 165 -2.73 5.02 -4.94
N SER A 166 -1.97 6.06 -5.28
CA SER A 166 -0.78 6.44 -4.50
C SER A 166 -1.05 6.72 -3.02
N PRO A 167 -2.15 7.38 -2.60
CA PRO A 167 -2.44 7.57 -1.17
C PRO A 167 -2.66 6.24 -0.44
N ALA A 168 -3.30 5.26 -1.11
CA ALA A 168 -3.50 3.93 -0.54
C ALA A 168 -2.17 3.19 -0.37
N MET A 169 -1.30 3.27 -1.38
CA MET A 169 0.05 2.67 -1.32
C MET A 169 0.92 3.32 -0.25
N SER A 170 0.85 4.64 -0.10
CA SER A 170 1.52 5.36 0.97
C SER A 170 1.07 4.89 2.35
N THR A 171 -0.22 4.61 2.54
CA THR A 171 -0.74 4.05 3.80
C THR A 171 -0.14 2.67 4.09
N VAL A 172 -0.04 1.80 3.08
CA VAL A 172 0.58 0.47 3.24
C VAL A 172 2.06 0.58 3.58
N ALA A 173 2.79 1.41 2.84
CA ALA A 173 4.22 1.65 3.08
C ALA A 173 4.48 2.22 4.48
N SER A 174 3.68 3.20 4.92
CA SER A 174 3.76 3.77 6.27
C SER A 174 3.51 2.72 7.35
N SER A 175 2.53 1.82 7.17
CA SER A 175 2.25 0.76 8.14
C SER A 175 3.42 -0.23 8.25
N ALA A 176 4.03 -0.61 7.13
CA ALA A 176 5.21 -1.48 7.10
C ALA A 176 6.41 -0.82 7.81
N GLN A 177 6.65 0.45 7.54
CA GLN A 177 7.73 1.21 8.15
C GLN A 177 7.53 1.40 9.66
N ARG A 178 6.31 1.66 10.12
CA ARG A 178 5.98 1.78 11.53
C ARG A 178 6.21 0.46 12.27
N LEU A 179 5.84 -0.70 11.68
CA LEU A 179 6.14 -2.02 12.24
C LEU A 179 7.65 -2.19 12.46
N ALA A 180 8.46 -1.94 11.44
CA ALA A 180 9.91 -2.04 11.54
C ALA A 180 10.49 -1.12 12.61
N SER A 181 10.07 0.15 12.62
CA SER A 181 10.51 1.14 13.62
C SER A 181 10.11 0.75 15.05
N LEU A 182 8.90 0.20 15.24
CA LEU A 182 8.44 -0.24 16.55
C LEU A 182 9.27 -1.43 17.05
N SER A 183 9.55 -2.41 16.20
CA SER A 183 10.41 -3.56 16.52
C SER A 183 11.81 -3.10 16.98
N GLU A 184 12.42 -2.16 16.27
CA GLU A 184 13.72 -1.58 16.66
C GLU A 184 13.66 -0.85 18.00
N ARG A 185 12.61 -0.08 18.26
CA ARG A 185 12.42 0.66 19.51
C ARG A 185 12.25 -0.30 20.69
N ILE A 186 11.48 -1.37 20.52
CA ILE A 186 11.30 -2.42 21.52
C ILE A 186 12.65 -3.11 21.81
N SER A 187 13.43 -3.42 20.78
CA SER A 187 14.77 -4.03 20.94
C SER A 187 15.71 -3.14 21.75
N ARG A 188 15.74 -1.83 21.47
CA ARG A 188 16.56 -0.87 22.25
C ARG A 188 16.09 -0.77 23.69
N ALA A 189 14.78 -0.67 23.93
CA ALA A 189 14.23 -0.62 25.29
C ALA A 189 14.54 -1.90 26.08
N SER A 190 14.48 -3.08 25.43
CA SER A 190 14.83 -4.36 26.03
C SER A 190 16.29 -4.43 26.44
N ALA A 191 17.20 -3.93 25.60
CA ALA A 191 18.63 -3.89 25.92
C ALA A 191 18.92 -3.00 27.14
N LEU A 192 18.32 -1.80 27.19
CA LEU A 192 18.46 -0.89 28.32
C LEU A 192 17.93 -1.48 29.63
N LEU A 193 16.78 -2.13 29.58
CA LEU A 193 16.15 -2.72 30.76
C LEU A 193 16.96 -3.93 31.28
N ARG A 194 17.50 -4.77 30.41
CA ARG A 194 18.40 -5.89 30.81
C ARG A 194 19.63 -5.37 31.53
N THR A 195 20.31 -4.38 30.95
CA THR A 195 21.49 -3.78 31.59
C THR A 195 21.18 -3.24 33.00
N ARG A 196 20.01 -2.61 33.17
CA ARG A 196 19.58 -2.10 34.47
C ARG A 196 19.31 -3.23 35.49
N VAL A 197 18.65 -4.30 35.05
CA VAL A 197 18.43 -5.51 35.91
C VAL A 197 19.74 -6.17 36.33
N ASP A 198 20.69 -6.27 35.41
CA ASP A 198 22.01 -6.88 35.67
C ASP A 198 22.79 -6.07 36.74
N ILE A 199 22.84 -4.73 36.58
CA ILE A 199 23.47 -3.83 37.55
C ILE A 199 22.81 -3.95 38.95
N ALA A 200 21.48 -3.92 39.01
CA ALA A 200 20.73 -4.03 40.26
C ALA A 200 21.00 -5.40 40.97
N THR A 201 21.22 -6.46 40.21
CA THR A 201 21.53 -7.81 40.73
C THR A 201 22.94 -7.85 41.25
N GLU A 202 23.91 -7.18 40.60
CA GLU A 202 25.29 -7.09 41.03
C GLU A 202 25.44 -6.28 42.33
N GLU A 203 24.65 -5.22 42.50
CA GLU A 203 24.66 -4.38 43.72
C GLU A 203 24.06 -5.09 44.96
N GLN A 204 23.28 -6.18 44.76
CA GLN A 204 22.63 -6.93 45.83
C GLN A 204 23.48 -8.15 46.30
N ASN A 205 24.54 -8.50 45.57
CA ASN A 205 25.45 -9.59 45.89
C ASN A 205 26.74 -9.08 46.54
#